data_c3bfbadbfef19db723e53d6ba8d4a817
#
_entry.id   c3bfbadbfef19db723e53d6ba8d4a817
#
_cell.length_a   1.000
_cell.length_b   1.000
_cell.length_c   1.000
_cell.angle_alpha   90.00
_cell.angle_beta   90.00
_cell.angle_gamma   90.00
#
_symmetry.space_group_name_H-M   'P 1'
#
loop_
_entity.id
_entity.type
_entity.pdbx_description
1 polymer ?
#
loop_
_entity_poly.entity_id
_entity_poly.type
_entity_poly.pdbx_seq_one_letter_code
_entity_poly.pdbx_strand_id
1 'polypeptide(L)'
;MLQYNVLYIKHITGERGSMLNFIRGFCMALADSVPGVSGGTVAFLLGFYDKFIMSLDYLMSGTKEERIEAIKFLIRIGIGWVVGMGAAVSVLASIFDDRIYEISSLFLGLIIFAIPMICKEEKDSLKGKYQNIIWAVIGVVLVAAITYFNPVSGKGISVSVEHLNIALVVYIFAVAMVAISAMVLPGISGSTMLLIFGLYVPVITALKEVMHLHLSYFPVIVIFGLGILTGIALVIKLIRRALENHRSAMIYFVIGMMIGSLYAIVMGPTTLENTKAAMTLHTFHPIFFIIGIVIVFGLEKIKAIAE
;
A
#
# COMPACT_ATOMS: atom_id res chain seq x y z
N MET A 1 9.76 -13.54 24.90
CA MET A 1 9.35 -12.63 23.80
C MET A 1 10.32 -11.46 23.61
N LEU A 2 10.80 -10.74 24.62
CA LEU A 2 11.77 -9.64 24.48
C LEU A 2 13.14 -10.07 23.92
N GLN A 3 13.61 -11.26 24.18
CA GLN A 3 14.90 -11.78 23.69
C GLN A 3 14.91 -12.08 22.18
N TYR A 4 13.77 -12.46 21.58
CA TYR A 4 13.62 -12.66 20.14
C TYR A 4 13.73 -11.34 19.37
N ASN A 5 13.22 -10.24 19.93
CA ASN A 5 13.26 -8.93 19.28
C ASN A 5 14.68 -8.37 19.14
N VAL A 6 15.55 -8.56 20.14
CA VAL A 6 16.91 -8.01 20.12
C VAL A 6 17.85 -8.78 19.17
N LEU A 7 17.69 -10.10 19.06
CA LEU A 7 18.48 -10.93 18.15
C LEU A 7 18.09 -10.70 16.67
N TYR A 8 16.79 -10.50 16.40
CA TYR A 8 16.28 -10.23 15.05
C TYR A 8 16.73 -8.87 14.52
N ILE A 9 16.87 -7.87 15.39
CA ILE A 9 17.36 -6.53 15.03
C ILE A 9 18.88 -6.54 14.74
N LYS A 10 19.66 -7.34 15.44
CA LYS A 10 21.13 -7.35 15.35
C LYS A 10 21.68 -7.99 14.07
N HIS A 11 20.90 -8.83 13.38
CA HIS A 11 21.36 -9.57 12.20
C HIS A 11 21.18 -8.83 10.87
N ILE A 12 20.52 -7.68 10.81
CA ILE A 12 20.21 -6.96 9.56
C ILE A 12 20.98 -5.63 9.43
N THR A 13 21.97 -5.34 10.26
CA THR A 13 22.68 -4.04 10.27
C THR A 13 23.90 -3.95 9.35
N GLY A 14 24.06 -4.87 8.38
CA GLY A 14 25.11 -4.79 7.35
C GLY A 14 24.70 -4.00 6.11
N GLU A 15 25.65 -3.59 5.29
CA GLU A 15 25.44 -2.90 4.01
C GLU A 15 24.45 -3.63 3.08
N ARG A 16 24.43 -4.96 3.11
CA ARG A 16 23.45 -5.80 2.38
C ARG A 16 22.01 -5.51 2.80
N GLY A 17 21.77 -5.29 4.10
CA GLY A 17 20.45 -4.93 4.60
C GLY A 17 19.99 -3.52 4.16
N SER A 18 20.93 -2.62 3.89
CA SER A 18 20.64 -1.27 3.40
C SER A 18 20.09 -1.29 1.98
N MET A 19 20.78 -2.00 1.09
CA MET A 19 20.38 -2.15 -0.32
C MET A 19 19.06 -2.91 -0.46
N LEU A 20 18.84 -3.95 0.36
CA LEU A 20 17.58 -4.69 0.37
C LEU A 20 16.39 -3.79 0.76
N ASN A 21 16.55 -2.94 1.78
CA ASN A 21 15.49 -2.03 2.20
C ASN A 21 15.19 -0.95 1.15
N PHE A 22 16.20 -0.47 0.43
CA PHE A 22 16.01 0.40 -0.73
C PHE A 22 15.16 -0.29 -1.81
N ILE A 23 15.52 -1.53 -2.19
CA ILE A 23 14.77 -2.33 -3.19
C ILE A 23 13.32 -2.58 -2.72
N ARG A 24 13.12 -2.89 -1.44
CA ARG A 24 11.79 -3.04 -0.84
C ARG A 24 10.93 -1.78 -1.02
N GLY A 25 11.50 -0.60 -0.71
CA GLY A 25 10.82 0.67 -0.91
C GLY A 25 10.53 0.96 -2.38
N PHE A 26 11.47 0.68 -3.26
CA PHE A 26 11.31 0.81 -4.72
C PHE A 26 10.15 -0.05 -5.24
N CYS A 27 10.10 -1.32 -4.86
CA CYS A 27 9.01 -2.23 -5.23
C CYS A 27 7.65 -1.79 -4.66
N MET A 28 7.62 -1.26 -3.42
CA MET A 28 6.40 -0.67 -2.85
C MET A 28 5.87 0.47 -3.72
N ALA A 29 6.74 1.38 -4.15
CA ALA A 29 6.36 2.51 -4.98
C ALA A 29 5.81 2.09 -6.35
N LEU A 30 6.43 1.10 -6.99
CA LEU A 30 5.92 0.53 -8.24
C LEU A 30 4.50 -0.04 -8.06
N ALA A 31 4.23 -0.71 -6.94
CA ALA A 31 2.91 -1.24 -6.63
C ALA A 31 1.90 -0.11 -6.35
N ASP A 32 2.30 0.91 -5.57
CA ASP A 32 1.45 2.05 -5.25
C ASP A 32 1.06 2.88 -6.48
N SER A 33 1.85 2.82 -7.55
CA SER A 33 1.58 3.50 -8.81
C SER A 33 0.54 2.79 -9.67
N VAL A 34 0.17 1.56 -9.34
CA VAL A 34 -0.78 0.74 -10.12
C VAL A 34 -2.14 0.70 -9.43
N PRO A 35 -3.24 1.04 -10.13
CA PRO A 35 -4.58 0.93 -9.55
C PRO A 35 -4.89 -0.51 -9.08
N GLY A 36 -5.43 -0.63 -7.87
CA GLY A 36 -5.80 -1.92 -7.29
C GLY A 36 -4.67 -2.69 -6.61
N VAL A 37 -3.43 -2.18 -6.64
CA VAL A 37 -2.29 -2.74 -5.90
C VAL A 37 -1.84 -1.75 -4.83
N SER A 38 -1.26 -2.25 -3.74
CA SER A 38 -0.73 -1.39 -2.68
C SER A 38 0.68 -1.80 -2.27
N GLY A 39 1.49 -0.82 -1.87
CA GLY A 39 2.82 -1.06 -1.29
C GLY A 39 2.76 -1.92 -0.04
N GLY A 40 1.67 -1.85 0.73
CA GLY A 40 1.40 -2.76 1.85
C GLY A 40 1.34 -4.23 1.43
N THR A 41 0.75 -4.53 0.28
CA THR A 41 0.76 -5.88 -0.30
C THR A 41 2.19 -6.33 -0.59
N VAL A 42 3.01 -5.46 -1.18
CA VAL A 42 4.43 -5.76 -1.46
C VAL A 42 5.21 -5.95 -0.17
N ALA A 43 4.98 -5.13 0.86
CA ALA A 43 5.63 -5.28 2.15
C ALA A 43 5.32 -6.64 2.79
N PHE A 44 4.06 -7.07 2.68
CA PHE A 44 3.61 -8.38 3.18
C PHE A 44 4.26 -9.53 2.40
N LEU A 45 4.24 -9.45 1.06
CA LEU A 45 4.87 -10.38 0.14
C LEU A 45 6.36 -10.59 0.40
N LEU A 46 7.08 -9.49 0.61
CA LEU A 46 8.52 -9.51 0.86
C LEU A 46 8.87 -9.83 2.32
N GLY A 47 7.87 -10.19 3.16
CA GLY A 47 8.06 -10.65 4.53
C GLY A 47 8.57 -9.58 5.50
N PHE A 48 8.44 -8.29 5.18
CA PHE A 48 8.89 -7.23 6.08
C PHE A 48 7.74 -6.35 6.62
N TYR A 49 6.48 -6.73 6.37
CA TYR A 49 5.31 -5.97 6.80
C TYR A 49 5.26 -5.74 8.31
N ASP A 50 5.48 -6.80 9.10
CA ASP A 50 5.51 -6.71 10.57
C ASP A 50 6.56 -5.70 11.02
N LYS A 51 7.78 -5.77 10.45
CA LYS A 51 8.85 -4.82 10.74
C LYS A 51 8.50 -3.40 10.33
N PHE A 52 7.82 -3.23 9.20
CA PHE A 52 7.37 -1.94 8.71
C PHE A 52 6.36 -1.32 9.69
N ILE A 53 5.34 -2.06 10.09
CA ILE A 53 4.33 -1.64 11.08
C ILE A 53 4.96 -1.32 12.44
N MET A 54 5.83 -2.21 12.95
CA MET A 54 6.53 -1.98 14.22
C MET A 54 7.43 -0.73 14.15
N SER A 55 8.13 -0.50 13.04
CA SER A 55 8.98 0.68 12.88
C SER A 55 8.16 1.97 12.88
N LEU A 56 6.99 1.99 12.23
CA LEU A 56 6.08 3.14 12.29
C LEU A 56 5.56 3.37 13.72
N ASP A 57 5.25 2.31 14.47
CA ASP A 57 4.82 2.45 15.86
C ASP A 57 5.96 2.95 16.78
N TYR A 58 7.19 2.46 16.58
CA TYR A 58 8.35 2.89 17.36
C TYR A 58 8.71 4.37 17.19
N LEU A 59 8.34 5.01 16.08
CA LEU A 59 8.47 6.46 15.94
C LEU A 59 7.69 7.21 17.03
N MET A 60 6.56 6.65 17.47
CA MET A 60 5.63 7.29 18.40
C MET A 60 5.82 6.78 19.83
N SER A 61 5.95 5.46 20.00
CA SER A 61 5.89 4.77 21.30
C SER A 61 7.16 4.01 21.67
N GLY A 62 8.21 4.03 20.83
CA GLY A 62 9.46 3.32 21.06
C GLY A 62 10.42 4.05 22.01
N THR A 63 11.35 3.27 22.59
CA THR A 63 12.53 3.78 23.29
C THR A 63 13.41 4.59 22.32
N LYS A 64 14.42 5.29 22.85
CA LYS A 64 15.35 6.07 22.01
C LYS A 64 16.09 5.18 21.00
N GLU A 65 16.51 4.01 21.42
CA GLU A 65 17.21 3.03 20.59
C GLU A 65 16.31 2.46 19.50
N GLU A 66 15.10 2.02 19.86
CA GLU A 66 14.08 1.50 18.90
C GLU A 66 13.70 2.57 17.89
N ARG A 67 13.54 3.82 18.34
CA ARG A 67 13.22 4.95 17.45
C ARG A 67 14.34 5.22 16.44
N ILE A 68 15.60 5.19 16.85
CA ILE A 68 16.75 5.38 15.95
C ILE A 68 16.80 4.28 14.89
N GLU A 69 16.62 3.02 15.29
CA GLU A 69 16.61 1.89 14.35
C GLU A 69 15.42 1.96 13.39
N ALA A 70 14.24 2.33 13.90
CA ALA A 70 13.05 2.55 13.08
C ALA A 70 13.26 3.66 12.04
N ILE A 71 13.85 4.79 12.43
CA ILE A 71 14.18 5.90 11.54
C ILE A 71 15.14 5.44 10.44
N LYS A 72 16.22 4.74 10.79
CA LYS A 72 17.18 4.23 9.80
C LYS A 72 16.53 3.29 8.79
N PHE A 73 15.67 2.39 9.25
CA PHE A 73 14.93 1.46 8.39
C PHE A 73 13.95 2.19 7.47
N LEU A 74 13.12 3.08 8.04
CA LEU A 74 12.09 3.81 7.29
C LEU A 74 12.69 4.81 6.29
N ILE A 75 13.81 5.47 6.62
CA ILE A 75 14.50 6.35 5.67
C ILE A 75 14.99 5.56 4.45
N ARG A 76 15.57 4.38 4.65
CA ARG A 76 16.04 3.55 3.52
C ARG A 76 14.91 3.07 2.62
N ILE A 77 13.80 2.66 3.21
CA ILE A 77 12.57 2.34 2.46
C ILE A 77 12.03 3.59 1.77
N GLY A 78 11.96 4.72 2.48
CA GLY A 78 11.45 5.98 1.94
C GLY A 78 12.27 6.50 0.75
N ILE A 79 13.60 6.43 0.81
CA ILE A 79 14.46 6.79 -0.34
C ILE A 79 14.17 5.86 -1.52
N GLY A 80 14.09 4.54 -1.29
CA GLY A 80 13.74 3.57 -2.32
C GLY A 80 12.36 3.86 -2.92
N TRP A 81 11.39 4.22 -2.06
CA TRP A 81 10.03 4.57 -2.48
C TRP A 81 10.00 5.85 -3.34
N VAL A 82 10.72 6.90 -2.94
CA VAL A 82 10.79 8.14 -3.73
C VAL A 82 11.42 7.90 -5.10
N VAL A 83 12.52 7.15 -5.16
CA VAL A 83 13.19 6.81 -6.43
C VAL A 83 12.28 5.91 -7.29
N GLY A 84 11.62 4.91 -6.68
CA GLY A 84 10.68 4.03 -7.36
C GLY A 84 9.46 4.79 -7.90
N MET A 85 8.92 5.74 -7.12
CA MET A 85 7.81 6.57 -7.56
C MET A 85 8.24 7.51 -8.69
N GLY A 86 9.43 8.11 -8.61
CA GLY A 86 9.99 8.91 -9.71
C GLY A 86 10.17 8.10 -11.00
N ALA A 87 10.67 6.87 -10.89
CA ALA A 87 10.78 5.95 -12.02
C ALA A 87 9.39 5.55 -12.55
N ALA A 88 8.44 5.24 -11.67
CA ALA A 88 7.08 4.92 -12.05
C ALA A 88 6.40 6.08 -12.80
N VAL A 89 6.48 7.29 -12.27
CA VAL A 89 5.90 8.47 -12.93
C VAL A 89 6.57 8.73 -14.28
N SER A 90 7.89 8.61 -14.37
CA SER A 90 8.64 8.91 -15.62
C SER A 90 8.42 7.86 -16.72
N VAL A 91 8.32 6.58 -16.34
CA VAL A 91 8.21 5.46 -17.29
C VAL A 91 6.76 5.01 -17.46
N LEU A 92 6.02 4.89 -16.36
CA LEU A 92 4.65 4.39 -16.38
C LEU A 92 3.66 5.44 -16.89
N ALA A 93 3.85 6.73 -16.63
CA ALA A 93 2.92 7.76 -17.13
C ALA A 93 2.84 7.79 -18.65
N SER A 94 3.92 7.41 -19.37
CA SER A 94 3.92 7.30 -20.82
C SER A 94 3.46 5.95 -21.38
N ILE A 95 3.51 4.89 -20.57
CA ILE A 95 3.25 3.51 -21.02
C ILE A 95 1.96 2.97 -20.37
N PHE A 96 1.53 3.56 -19.25
CA PHE A 96 0.49 3.03 -18.40
C PHE A 96 -0.87 2.97 -19.12
N ASP A 97 -1.25 4.06 -19.78
CA ASP A 97 -2.52 4.13 -20.52
C ASP A 97 -2.54 3.12 -21.68
N ASP A 98 -1.40 2.93 -22.36
CA ASP A 98 -1.34 2.04 -23.51
C ASP A 98 -1.26 0.55 -23.11
N ARG A 99 -0.53 0.25 -22.01
CA ARG A 99 -0.20 -1.14 -21.62
C ARG A 99 -0.81 -1.55 -20.29
N ILE A 100 -1.93 -0.98 -19.89
CA ILE A 100 -2.58 -1.29 -18.62
C ILE A 100 -2.94 -2.78 -18.47
N TYR A 101 -3.32 -3.46 -19.55
CA TYR A 101 -3.68 -4.87 -19.49
C TYR A 101 -2.48 -5.78 -19.25
N GLU A 102 -1.32 -5.46 -19.85
CA GLU A 102 -0.06 -6.15 -19.57
C GLU A 102 0.34 -5.99 -18.10
N ILE A 103 0.30 -4.76 -17.59
CA ILE A 103 0.63 -4.44 -16.21
C ILE A 103 -0.34 -5.14 -15.25
N SER A 104 -1.64 -5.08 -15.51
CA SER A 104 -2.65 -5.78 -14.72
C SER A 104 -2.44 -7.29 -14.73
N SER A 105 -2.09 -7.88 -15.88
CA SER A 105 -1.77 -9.31 -15.98
C SER A 105 -0.56 -9.70 -15.14
N LEU A 106 0.49 -8.89 -15.13
CA LEU A 106 1.68 -9.07 -14.30
C LEU A 106 1.30 -9.09 -12.81
N PHE A 107 0.52 -8.12 -12.35
CA PHE A 107 0.10 -8.05 -10.94
C PHE A 107 -0.87 -9.15 -10.54
N LEU A 108 -1.74 -9.62 -11.44
CA LEU A 108 -2.55 -10.82 -11.20
C LEU A 108 -1.66 -12.04 -10.95
N GLY A 109 -0.64 -12.26 -11.79
CA GLY A 109 0.33 -13.34 -11.59
C GLY A 109 1.05 -13.22 -10.24
N LEU A 110 1.51 -12.03 -9.91
CA LEU A 110 2.20 -11.73 -8.67
C LEU A 110 1.33 -12.06 -7.44
N ILE A 111 0.10 -11.57 -7.38
CA ILE A 111 -0.78 -11.75 -6.20
C ILE A 111 -1.30 -13.18 -6.10
N ILE A 112 -1.73 -13.80 -7.20
CA ILE A 112 -2.26 -15.16 -7.18
C ILE A 112 -1.22 -16.15 -6.64
N PHE A 113 0.05 -16.00 -7.01
CA PHE A 113 1.12 -16.88 -6.52
C PHE A 113 1.69 -16.47 -5.16
N ALA A 114 1.49 -15.24 -4.76
CA ALA A 114 1.87 -14.77 -3.44
C ALA A 114 0.98 -15.37 -2.33
N ILE A 115 -0.32 -15.52 -2.57
CA ILE A 115 -1.27 -16.03 -1.58
C ILE A 115 -0.87 -17.42 -1.05
N PRO A 116 -0.60 -18.44 -1.88
CA PRO A 116 -0.13 -19.74 -1.40
C PRO A 116 1.18 -19.67 -0.60
N MET A 117 2.10 -18.80 -1.01
CA MET A 117 3.37 -18.61 -0.32
C MET A 117 3.15 -18.05 1.10
N ILE A 118 2.32 -17.02 1.23
CA ILE A 118 1.93 -16.46 2.52
C ILE A 118 1.23 -17.51 3.38
N CYS A 119 0.30 -18.28 2.81
CA CYS A 119 -0.38 -19.36 3.51
C CYS A 119 0.61 -20.41 4.04
N LYS A 120 1.71 -20.68 3.34
CA LYS A 120 2.76 -21.59 3.76
C LYS A 120 3.60 -20.99 4.89
N GLU A 121 4.00 -19.72 4.79
CA GLU A 121 4.76 -19.01 5.82
C GLU A 121 3.96 -18.85 7.13
N GLU A 122 2.68 -18.49 7.02
CA GLU A 122 1.78 -18.25 8.15
C GLU A 122 1.00 -19.52 8.56
N LYS A 123 1.48 -20.71 8.19
CA LYS A 123 0.79 -21.99 8.44
C LYS A 123 0.37 -22.17 9.89
N ASP A 124 1.20 -21.79 10.85
CA ASP A 124 0.92 -21.93 12.29
C ASP A 124 -0.16 -20.94 12.77
N SER A 125 -0.30 -19.81 12.07
CA SER A 125 -1.35 -18.82 12.31
C SER A 125 -2.69 -19.22 11.70
N LEU A 126 -2.69 -20.07 10.66
CA LEU A 126 -3.87 -20.44 9.89
C LEU A 126 -4.41 -21.82 10.27
N LYS A 127 -3.52 -22.84 10.43
CA LYS A 127 -3.91 -24.23 10.65
C LYS A 127 -4.69 -24.42 11.95
N GLY A 128 -5.85 -25.04 11.84
CA GLY A 128 -6.73 -25.32 13.00
C GLY A 128 -7.54 -24.13 13.50
N LYS A 129 -7.41 -22.95 12.89
CA LYS A 129 -8.13 -21.73 13.28
C LYS A 129 -9.12 -21.28 12.19
N TYR A 130 -9.81 -22.24 11.57
CA TYR A 130 -10.70 -22.02 10.43
C TYR A 130 -11.92 -21.12 10.75
N GLN A 131 -12.27 -20.96 12.03
CA GLN A 131 -13.30 -19.99 12.46
C GLN A 131 -12.95 -18.55 12.03
N ASN A 132 -11.68 -18.26 11.85
CA ASN A 132 -11.20 -16.92 11.43
C ASN A 132 -11.35 -16.66 9.92
N ILE A 133 -11.86 -17.65 9.14
CA ILE A 133 -12.12 -17.46 7.70
C ILE A 133 -13.13 -16.33 7.43
N ILE A 134 -13.96 -16.02 8.41
CA ILE A 134 -14.90 -14.90 8.34
C ILE A 134 -14.15 -13.58 8.10
N TRP A 135 -12.96 -13.41 8.66
CA TRP A 135 -12.13 -12.23 8.43
C TRP A 135 -11.61 -12.15 7.00
N ALA A 136 -11.33 -13.29 6.35
CA ALA A 136 -10.99 -13.30 4.93
C ALA A 136 -12.19 -12.85 4.08
N VAL A 137 -13.40 -13.32 4.40
CA VAL A 137 -14.62 -12.87 3.72
C VAL A 137 -14.82 -11.37 3.90
N ILE A 138 -14.63 -10.85 5.12
CA ILE A 138 -14.72 -9.41 5.39
C ILE A 138 -13.67 -8.64 4.55
N GLY A 139 -12.43 -9.13 4.47
CA GLY A 139 -11.38 -8.54 3.65
C GLY A 139 -11.72 -8.48 2.17
N VAL A 140 -12.24 -9.59 1.60
CA VAL A 140 -12.71 -9.64 0.19
C VAL A 140 -13.81 -8.61 -0.04
N VAL A 141 -14.85 -8.64 0.81
CA VAL A 141 -16.00 -7.75 0.67
C VAL A 141 -15.60 -6.29 0.80
N LEU A 142 -14.71 -5.98 1.74
CA LEU A 142 -14.19 -4.62 1.93
C LEU A 142 -13.53 -4.08 0.66
N VAL A 143 -12.58 -4.81 0.09
CA VAL A 143 -11.85 -4.35 -1.10
C VAL A 143 -12.75 -4.34 -2.34
N ALA A 144 -13.63 -5.34 -2.49
CA ALA A 144 -14.58 -5.38 -3.58
C ALA A 144 -15.59 -4.21 -3.53
N ALA A 145 -16.08 -3.87 -2.33
CA ALA A 145 -16.97 -2.73 -2.13
C ALA A 145 -16.25 -1.40 -2.45
N ILE A 146 -15.02 -1.21 -1.95
CA ILE A 146 -14.20 -0.04 -2.26
C ILE A 146 -14.01 0.10 -3.78
N THR A 147 -13.71 -1.00 -4.46
CA THR A 147 -13.53 -1.00 -5.92
C THR A 147 -14.84 -0.68 -6.66
N TYR A 148 -15.95 -1.28 -6.23
CA TYR A 148 -17.27 -1.08 -6.84
C TYR A 148 -17.77 0.36 -6.71
N PHE A 149 -17.57 0.97 -5.53
CA PHE A 149 -17.97 2.36 -5.27
C PHE A 149 -16.96 3.39 -5.76
N ASN A 150 -15.87 2.98 -6.42
CA ASN A 150 -14.89 3.90 -6.98
C ASN A 150 -15.53 4.65 -8.19
N PRO A 151 -15.79 5.96 -8.09
CA PRO A 151 -16.39 6.70 -9.20
C PRO A 151 -15.36 6.89 -10.31
N VAL A 152 -15.68 6.37 -11.49
CA VAL A 152 -14.85 6.48 -12.71
C VAL A 152 -14.71 7.94 -13.20
N SER A 153 -15.58 8.84 -12.79
CA SER A 153 -15.56 10.24 -13.20
C SER A 153 -15.34 11.13 -11.99
N GLY A 154 -14.09 11.52 -11.78
CA GLY A 154 -13.71 12.50 -10.79
C GLY A 154 -14.26 13.89 -11.06
N LYS A 155 -15.54 14.09 -10.85
CA LYS A 155 -16.03 15.43 -10.44
C LYS A 155 -15.58 15.60 -9.00
N GLY A 156 -14.27 15.90 -8.82
CA GLY A 156 -13.71 16.23 -7.53
C GLY A 156 -14.50 17.39 -6.92
N ILE A 157 -14.61 17.35 -5.61
CA ILE A 157 -15.09 18.53 -4.88
C ILE A 157 -14.14 19.66 -5.26
N SER A 158 -14.67 20.78 -5.77
CA SER A 158 -13.84 21.95 -6.02
C SER A 158 -13.34 22.47 -4.66
N VAL A 159 -12.10 22.08 -4.32
CA VAL A 159 -11.39 22.63 -3.16
C VAL A 159 -10.84 23.99 -3.60
N SER A 160 -11.68 24.98 -3.58
CA SER A 160 -11.26 26.37 -3.74
C SER A 160 -10.69 26.84 -2.41
N VAL A 161 -9.45 27.27 -2.42
CA VAL A 161 -8.75 27.80 -1.24
C VAL A 161 -9.44 29.05 -0.69
N GLU A 162 -10.14 29.76 -1.55
CA GLU A 162 -10.91 30.97 -1.21
C GLU A 162 -12.14 30.65 -0.33
N HIS A 163 -12.56 29.39 -0.26
CA HIS A 163 -13.76 28.95 0.45
C HIS A 163 -13.49 27.80 1.43
N LEU A 164 -12.31 27.77 2.06
CA LEU A 164 -12.01 26.84 3.15
C LEU A 164 -12.93 27.12 4.34
N ASN A 165 -14.03 26.40 4.42
CA ASN A 165 -14.90 26.40 5.60
C ASN A 165 -14.54 25.23 6.53
N ILE A 166 -15.02 25.29 7.78
CA ILE A 166 -14.72 24.27 8.80
C ILE A 166 -15.13 22.87 8.34
N ALA A 167 -16.25 22.73 7.63
CA ALA A 167 -16.71 21.42 7.13
C ALA A 167 -15.73 20.82 6.13
N LEU A 168 -15.19 21.64 5.21
CA LEU A 168 -14.20 21.20 4.22
C LEU A 168 -12.86 20.83 4.89
N VAL A 169 -12.42 21.60 5.89
CA VAL A 169 -11.22 21.30 6.69
C VAL A 169 -11.36 19.93 7.36
N VAL A 170 -12.48 19.68 8.06
CA VAL A 170 -12.77 18.41 8.72
C VAL A 170 -12.85 17.27 7.69
N TYR A 171 -13.45 17.52 6.53
CA TYR A 171 -13.56 16.55 5.45
C TYR A 171 -12.19 16.14 4.89
N ILE A 172 -11.33 17.11 4.51
CA ILE A 172 -9.98 16.86 4.01
C ILE A 172 -9.17 16.06 5.04
N PHE A 173 -9.23 16.47 6.32
CA PHE A 173 -8.55 15.79 7.40
C PHE A 173 -9.02 14.34 7.56
N ALA A 174 -10.34 14.11 7.63
CA ALA A 174 -10.93 12.79 7.81
C ALA A 174 -10.62 11.85 6.62
N VAL A 175 -10.74 12.35 5.40
CA VAL A 175 -10.43 11.58 4.19
C VAL A 175 -8.94 11.25 4.11
N ALA A 176 -8.06 12.17 4.49
CA ALA A 176 -6.62 11.90 4.57
C ALA A 176 -6.31 10.78 5.58
N MET A 177 -6.96 10.80 6.77
CA MET A 177 -6.86 9.72 7.75
C MET A 177 -7.29 8.37 7.16
N VAL A 178 -8.44 8.32 6.49
CA VAL A 178 -8.96 7.08 5.90
C VAL A 178 -8.06 6.59 4.78
N ALA A 179 -7.60 7.49 3.90
CA ALA A 179 -6.75 7.13 2.77
C ALA A 179 -5.41 6.52 3.20
N ILE A 180 -4.73 7.14 4.18
CA ILE A 180 -3.46 6.60 4.68
C ILE A 180 -3.68 5.30 5.45
N SER A 181 -4.78 5.18 6.19
CA SER A 181 -5.16 3.96 6.90
C SER A 181 -5.34 2.79 5.95
N ALA A 182 -6.00 3.04 4.83
CA ALA A 182 -6.19 2.07 3.77
C ALA A 182 -4.86 1.71 3.08
N MET A 183 -4.00 2.69 2.80
CA MET A 183 -2.70 2.48 2.14
C MET A 183 -1.75 1.58 2.94
N VAL A 184 -1.81 1.65 4.25
CA VAL A 184 -0.99 0.79 5.13
C VAL A 184 -1.45 -0.67 5.07
N LEU A 185 -2.74 -0.91 4.83
CA LEU A 185 -3.30 -2.26 4.72
C LEU A 185 -3.01 -2.87 3.35
N PRO A 186 -2.60 -4.16 3.28
CA PRO A 186 -2.44 -4.85 2.01
C PRO A 186 -3.76 -4.89 1.22
N GLY A 187 -3.68 -4.69 -0.09
CA GLY A 187 -4.83 -4.81 -1.00
C GLY A 187 -5.66 -3.56 -1.22
N ILE A 188 -5.40 -2.47 -0.52
CA ILE A 188 -6.12 -1.21 -0.71
C ILE A 188 -5.13 -0.10 -1.10
N SER A 189 -5.43 0.62 -2.17
CA SER A 189 -4.63 1.77 -2.62
C SER A 189 -5.15 3.07 -1.99
N GLY A 190 -4.24 3.89 -1.43
CA GLY A 190 -4.59 5.21 -0.89
C GLY A 190 -5.09 6.18 -1.95
N SER A 191 -4.55 6.13 -3.17
CA SER A 191 -5.04 6.94 -4.30
C SER A 191 -6.47 6.58 -4.68
N THR A 192 -6.84 5.30 -4.66
CA THR A 192 -8.22 4.85 -4.86
C THR A 192 -9.16 5.45 -3.81
N MET A 193 -8.75 5.48 -2.54
CA MET A 193 -9.55 6.11 -1.49
C MET A 193 -9.73 7.61 -1.74
N LEU A 194 -8.67 8.32 -2.12
CA LEU A 194 -8.75 9.74 -2.45
C LEU A 194 -9.67 9.99 -3.65
N LEU A 195 -9.65 9.11 -4.67
CA LEU A 195 -10.56 9.19 -5.82
C LEU A 195 -12.02 9.00 -5.41
N ILE A 196 -12.33 7.98 -4.59
CA ILE A 196 -13.69 7.70 -4.09
C ILE A 196 -14.25 8.91 -3.35
N PHE A 197 -13.43 9.53 -2.51
CA PHE A 197 -13.82 10.73 -1.77
C PHE A 197 -13.66 12.06 -2.56
N GLY A 198 -13.30 12.00 -3.86
CA GLY A 198 -13.17 13.17 -4.72
C GLY A 198 -12.05 14.14 -4.33
N LEU A 199 -11.07 13.71 -3.52
CA LEU A 199 -9.95 14.55 -3.07
C LEU A 199 -8.64 14.29 -3.81
N TYR A 200 -8.57 13.31 -4.70
CA TYR A 200 -7.33 13.01 -5.44
C TYR A 200 -6.84 14.21 -6.26
N VAL A 201 -7.69 14.70 -7.18
CA VAL A 201 -7.35 15.85 -8.04
C VAL A 201 -7.08 17.11 -7.21
N PRO A 202 -7.96 17.52 -6.25
CA PRO A 202 -7.69 18.67 -5.40
C PRO A 202 -6.37 18.64 -4.65
N VAL A 203 -6.01 17.48 -4.07
CA VAL A 203 -4.74 17.32 -3.32
C VAL A 203 -3.53 17.40 -4.26
N ILE A 204 -3.58 16.72 -5.40
CA ILE A 204 -2.50 16.77 -6.40
C ILE A 204 -2.34 18.19 -6.96
N THR A 205 -3.43 18.88 -7.24
CA THR A 205 -3.40 20.29 -7.68
C THR A 205 -2.80 21.18 -6.60
N ALA A 206 -3.25 21.05 -5.35
CA ALA A 206 -2.70 21.84 -4.25
C ALA A 206 -1.19 21.60 -4.06
N LEU A 207 -0.74 20.34 -4.18
CA LEU A 207 0.67 20.01 -4.11
C LEU A 207 1.45 20.67 -5.24
N LYS A 208 0.96 20.60 -6.47
CA LYS A 208 1.57 21.21 -7.67
C LYS A 208 1.65 22.73 -7.51
N GLU A 209 0.58 23.39 -7.08
CA GLU A 209 0.53 24.84 -6.89
C GLU A 209 1.51 25.31 -5.80
N VAL A 210 1.61 24.55 -4.69
CA VAL A 210 2.62 24.86 -3.64
C VAL A 210 4.04 24.70 -4.17
N MET A 211 4.32 23.71 -5.04
CA MET A 211 5.63 23.55 -5.69
C MET A 211 5.96 24.74 -6.62
N HIS A 212 4.95 25.39 -7.20
CA HIS A 212 5.07 26.62 -7.97
C HIS A 212 5.06 27.89 -7.10
N LEU A 213 5.22 27.75 -5.76
CA LEU A 213 5.24 28.83 -4.77
C LEU A 213 3.91 29.59 -4.60
N HIS A 214 2.79 29.02 -5.03
CA HIS A 214 1.46 29.55 -4.76
C HIS A 214 1.02 29.14 -3.35
N LEU A 215 1.47 29.90 -2.35
CA LEU A 215 1.29 29.59 -0.92
C LEU A 215 -0.15 29.62 -0.45
N SER A 216 -1.10 30.12 -1.23
CA SER A 216 -2.53 30.07 -0.95
C SER A 216 -3.05 28.64 -0.78
N TYR A 217 -2.43 27.64 -1.43
CA TYR A 217 -2.77 26.22 -1.32
C TYR A 217 -2.10 25.51 -0.14
N PHE A 218 -1.15 26.17 0.54
CA PHE A 218 -0.40 25.57 1.65
C PHE A 218 -1.28 25.09 2.81
N PRO A 219 -2.36 25.79 3.24
CA PRO A 219 -3.26 25.28 4.28
C PRO A 219 -3.88 23.92 3.95
N VAL A 220 -4.25 23.66 2.70
CA VAL A 220 -4.80 22.36 2.26
C VAL A 220 -3.77 21.25 2.50
N ILE A 221 -2.52 21.48 2.10
CA ILE A 221 -1.45 20.50 2.29
C ILE A 221 -1.16 20.24 3.77
N VAL A 222 -1.20 21.28 4.60
CA VAL A 222 -1.02 21.13 6.05
C VAL A 222 -2.15 20.31 6.67
N ILE A 223 -3.40 20.62 6.35
CA ILE A 223 -4.59 19.88 6.85
C ILE A 223 -4.50 18.41 6.41
N PHE A 224 -4.20 18.17 5.15
CA PHE A 224 -4.05 16.83 4.58
C PHE A 224 -2.90 16.09 5.27
N GLY A 225 -1.74 16.71 5.45
CA GLY A 225 -0.59 16.15 6.16
C GLY A 225 -0.89 15.81 7.62
N LEU A 226 -1.60 16.67 8.34
CA LEU A 226 -2.05 16.40 9.71
C LEU A 226 -3.02 15.21 9.76
N GLY A 227 -3.92 15.09 8.79
CA GLY A 227 -4.80 13.93 8.64
C GLY A 227 -4.00 12.63 8.42
N ILE A 228 -2.99 12.67 7.54
CA ILE A 228 -2.06 11.54 7.32
C ILE A 228 -1.37 11.13 8.62
N LEU A 229 -0.73 12.08 9.31
CA LEU A 229 0.00 11.80 10.55
C LEU A 229 -0.92 11.20 11.64
N THR A 230 -2.12 11.74 11.77
CA THR A 230 -3.12 11.24 12.73
C THR A 230 -3.60 9.84 12.34
N GLY A 231 -3.88 9.61 11.04
CA GLY A 231 -4.29 8.31 10.51
C GLY A 231 -3.24 7.24 10.76
N ILE A 232 -1.96 7.54 10.47
CA ILE A 232 -0.84 6.64 10.80
C ILE A 232 -0.83 6.33 12.29
N ALA A 233 -0.89 7.36 13.15
CA ALA A 233 -0.81 7.19 14.60
C ALA A 233 -1.91 6.28 15.17
N LEU A 234 -3.13 6.40 14.66
CA LEU A 234 -4.27 5.60 15.10
C LEU A 234 -4.24 4.17 14.55
N VAL A 235 -4.04 4.03 13.24
CA VAL A 235 -4.16 2.74 12.56
C VAL A 235 -2.99 1.84 12.83
N ILE A 236 -1.77 2.38 12.90
CA ILE A 236 -0.58 1.56 13.20
C ILE A 236 -0.72 0.85 14.54
N LYS A 237 -1.21 1.54 15.58
CA LYS A 237 -1.45 0.92 16.88
C LYS A 237 -2.49 -0.20 16.81
N LEU A 238 -3.55 0.00 16.01
CA LEU A 238 -4.60 -1.00 15.82
C LEU A 238 -4.05 -2.23 15.09
N ILE A 239 -3.34 -2.03 13.98
CA ILE A 239 -2.74 -3.11 13.19
C ILE A 239 -1.72 -3.88 14.02
N ARG A 240 -0.84 -3.18 14.74
CA ARG A 240 0.14 -3.81 15.64
C ARG A 240 -0.54 -4.68 16.68
N ARG A 241 -1.55 -4.17 17.38
CA ARG A 241 -2.33 -4.97 18.36
C ARG A 241 -2.99 -6.18 17.72
N ALA A 242 -3.53 -6.03 16.52
CA ALA A 242 -4.14 -7.15 15.78
C ALA A 242 -3.10 -8.22 15.42
N LEU A 243 -1.90 -7.83 14.96
CA LEU A 243 -0.80 -8.75 14.65
C LEU A 243 -0.26 -9.45 15.90
N GLU A 244 -0.15 -8.74 17.03
CA GLU A 244 0.37 -9.31 18.29
C GLU A 244 -0.64 -10.22 18.99
N ASN A 245 -1.91 -9.80 19.09
CA ASN A 245 -2.93 -10.48 19.92
C ASN A 245 -3.89 -11.36 19.12
N HIS A 246 -4.11 -11.05 17.82
CA HIS A 246 -5.09 -11.72 16.96
C HIS A 246 -4.49 -12.07 15.60
N ARG A 247 -3.22 -12.54 15.58
CA ARG A 247 -2.47 -12.79 14.33
C ARG A 247 -3.26 -13.61 13.32
N SER A 248 -3.91 -14.70 13.77
CA SER A 248 -4.71 -15.55 12.89
C SER A 248 -5.80 -14.77 12.15
N ALA A 249 -6.62 -14.00 12.88
CA ALA A 249 -7.69 -13.19 12.29
C ALA A 249 -7.12 -12.15 11.33
N MET A 250 -6.01 -11.50 11.70
CA MET A 250 -5.34 -10.50 10.87
C MET A 250 -4.78 -11.10 9.57
N ILE A 251 -4.15 -12.28 9.64
CA ILE A 251 -3.63 -12.96 8.46
C ILE A 251 -4.76 -13.39 7.51
N TYR A 252 -5.86 -13.96 8.04
CA TYR A 252 -7.05 -14.25 7.24
C TYR A 252 -7.60 -12.99 6.57
N PHE A 253 -7.68 -11.87 7.31
CA PHE A 253 -8.15 -10.59 6.78
C PHE A 253 -7.25 -10.06 5.65
N VAL A 254 -5.92 -10.10 5.82
CA VAL A 254 -4.94 -9.71 4.79
C VAL A 254 -5.08 -10.57 3.54
N ILE A 255 -5.15 -11.90 3.69
CA ILE A 255 -5.37 -12.82 2.55
C ILE A 255 -6.68 -12.47 1.84
N GLY A 256 -7.74 -12.21 2.59
CA GLY A 256 -9.02 -11.76 2.03
C GLY A 256 -8.90 -10.48 1.23
N MET A 257 -8.20 -9.47 1.77
CA MET A 257 -7.96 -8.22 1.04
C MET A 257 -7.14 -8.44 -0.24
N MET A 258 -6.14 -9.32 -0.21
CA MET A 258 -5.36 -9.69 -1.41
C MET A 258 -6.24 -10.39 -2.46
N ILE A 259 -7.15 -11.27 -2.05
CA ILE A 259 -8.12 -11.89 -2.97
C ILE A 259 -9.05 -10.82 -3.55
N GLY A 260 -9.56 -9.92 -2.72
CA GLY A 260 -10.38 -8.78 -3.16
C GLY A 260 -9.66 -7.85 -4.15
N SER A 261 -8.34 -7.66 -3.99
CA SER A 261 -7.55 -6.83 -4.89
C SER A 261 -7.41 -7.42 -6.30
N LEU A 262 -7.61 -8.73 -6.49
CA LEU A 262 -7.69 -9.31 -7.83
C LEU A 262 -8.85 -8.70 -8.63
N TYR A 263 -10.01 -8.49 -7.99
CA TYR A 263 -11.12 -7.76 -8.61
C TYR A 263 -10.74 -6.30 -8.91
N ALA A 264 -10.07 -5.63 -7.98
CA ALA A 264 -9.61 -4.25 -8.19
C ALA A 264 -8.63 -4.13 -9.39
N ILE A 265 -7.73 -5.10 -9.57
CA ILE A 265 -6.79 -5.13 -10.71
C ILE A 265 -7.54 -5.36 -12.04
N VAL A 266 -8.53 -6.26 -12.06
CA VAL A 266 -9.36 -6.51 -13.26
C VAL A 266 -10.15 -5.25 -13.65
N MET A 267 -10.63 -4.50 -12.66
CA MET A 267 -11.34 -3.24 -12.84
C MET A 267 -10.41 -2.03 -13.05
N GLY A 268 -9.11 -2.16 -12.78
CA GLY A 268 -8.13 -1.08 -12.88
C GLY A 268 -8.19 -0.26 -14.19
N PRO A 269 -8.32 -0.89 -15.37
CA PRO A 269 -8.45 -0.16 -16.64
C PRO A 269 -9.63 0.83 -16.68
N THR A 270 -10.69 0.57 -15.92
CA THR A 270 -11.87 1.45 -15.86
C THR A 270 -11.63 2.72 -15.03
N THR A 271 -10.54 2.80 -14.27
CA THR A 271 -10.22 3.93 -13.37
C THR A 271 -9.24 4.94 -13.97
N LEU A 272 -8.81 4.72 -15.22
CA LEU A 272 -7.92 5.63 -15.94
C LEU A 272 -8.65 6.90 -16.38
N GLU A 273 -7.92 8.00 -16.59
CA GLU A 273 -8.46 9.24 -17.19
C GLU A 273 -9.07 8.95 -18.56
N ASN A 274 -8.36 8.17 -19.40
CA ASN A 274 -8.90 7.59 -20.61
C ASN A 274 -9.46 6.20 -20.27
N THR A 275 -10.69 6.15 -19.77
CA THR A 275 -11.35 4.91 -19.36
C THR A 275 -11.29 3.83 -20.41
N LYS A 276 -10.78 2.64 -20.03
CA LYS A 276 -10.82 1.43 -20.87
C LYS A 276 -11.78 0.41 -20.26
N ALA A 277 -12.19 -0.57 -21.06
CA ALA A 277 -13.02 -1.67 -20.56
C ALA A 277 -12.29 -2.46 -19.45
N ALA A 278 -13.04 -3.05 -18.54
CA ALA A 278 -12.47 -3.97 -17.56
C ALA A 278 -11.72 -5.11 -18.28
N MET A 279 -10.69 -5.65 -17.63
CA MET A 279 -9.91 -6.75 -18.20
C MET A 279 -10.81 -7.97 -18.45
N THR A 280 -10.61 -8.61 -19.60
CA THR A 280 -11.27 -9.83 -20.02
C THR A 280 -10.24 -10.89 -20.41
N LEU A 281 -10.68 -12.11 -20.71
CA LEU A 281 -9.77 -13.15 -21.22
C LEU A 281 -9.08 -12.77 -22.53
N HIS A 282 -9.71 -11.92 -23.36
CA HIS A 282 -9.13 -11.44 -24.62
C HIS A 282 -8.04 -10.37 -24.42
N THR A 283 -8.13 -9.60 -23.32
CA THR A 283 -7.15 -8.56 -22.97
C THR A 283 -6.13 -9.05 -21.95
N PHE A 284 -6.23 -10.32 -21.52
CA PHE A 284 -5.27 -10.94 -20.63
C PHE A 284 -3.98 -11.30 -21.37
N HIS A 285 -2.83 -10.95 -20.79
CA HIS A 285 -1.51 -11.20 -21.36
C HIS A 285 -0.76 -12.30 -20.57
N PRO A 286 -0.78 -13.57 -21.03
CA PRO A 286 -0.18 -14.70 -20.31
C PRO A 286 1.30 -14.54 -20.03
N ILE A 287 2.06 -13.91 -20.95
CA ILE A 287 3.50 -13.70 -20.77
C ILE A 287 3.77 -12.81 -19.55
N PHE A 288 3.06 -11.69 -19.42
CA PHE A 288 3.21 -10.78 -18.29
C PHE A 288 2.74 -11.43 -16.97
N PHE A 289 1.69 -12.23 -17.01
CA PHE A 289 1.25 -13.03 -15.88
C PHE A 289 2.35 -14.00 -15.40
N ILE A 290 3.02 -14.70 -16.31
CA ILE A 290 4.16 -15.59 -16.00
C ILE A 290 5.34 -14.79 -15.44
N ILE A 291 5.61 -13.61 -15.98
CA ILE A 291 6.65 -12.72 -15.44
C ILE A 291 6.31 -12.36 -13.98
N GLY A 292 5.06 -12.05 -13.66
CA GLY A 292 4.62 -11.81 -12.28
C GLY A 292 4.90 -12.98 -11.35
N ILE A 293 4.62 -14.21 -11.80
CA ILE A 293 4.94 -15.44 -11.07
C ILE A 293 6.46 -15.57 -10.84
N VAL A 294 7.27 -15.39 -11.88
CA VAL A 294 8.74 -15.50 -11.79
C VAL A 294 9.31 -14.47 -10.82
N ILE A 295 8.74 -13.25 -10.79
CA ILE A 295 9.14 -12.22 -9.83
C ILE A 295 8.90 -12.71 -8.39
N VAL A 296 7.73 -13.30 -8.08
CA VAL A 296 7.43 -13.82 -6.73
C VAL A 296 8.47 -14.87 -6.31
N PHE A 297 8.75 -15.84 -7.15
CA PHE A 297 9.77 -16.86 -6.86
C PHE A 297 11.18 -16.28 -6.72
N GLY A 298 11.52 -15.26 -7.52
CA GLY A 298 12.80 -14.55 -7.41
C GLY A 298 12.93 -13.84 -6.07
N LEU A 299 11.87 -13.18 -5.63
CA LEU A 299 11.83 -12.48 -4.35
C LEU A 299 11.89 -13.44 -3.15
N GLU A 300 11.23 -14.61 -3.23
CA GLU A 300 11.35 -15.68 -2.21
C GLU A 300 12.81 -16.16 -2.08
N LYS A 301 13.50 -16.40 -3.21
CA LYS A 301 14.91 -16.77 -3.18
C LYS A 301 15.81 -15.69 -2.59
N ILE A 302 15.57 -14.43 -2.93
CA ILE A 302 16.33 -13.29 -2.36
C ILE A 302 16.12 -13.22 -0.85
N LYS A 303 14.88 -13.42 -0.37
CA LYS A 303 14.57 -13.49 1.06
C LYS A 303 15.34 -14.62 1.74
N ALA A 304 15.31 -15.83 1.19
CA ALA A 304 16.01 -17.01 1.73
C ALA A 304 17.55 -16.88 1.76
N ILE A 305 18.14 -16.03 0.89
CA ILE A 305 19.59 -15.76 0.89
C ILE A 305 19.94 -14.65 1.91
N ALA A 306 18.97 -13.79 2.26
CA ALA A 306 19.16 -12.67 3.16
C ALA A 306 18.89 -13.00 4.63
N GLU A 307 18.21 -14.11 4.91
CA GLU A 307 18.00 -14.74 6.23
C GLU A 307 19.13 -15.72 6.54
#